data_7a20e248fd6f5e63f6e78c80ffb36c47
#
_entry.id   7a20e248fd6f5e63f6e78c80ffb36c47
#
_cell.length_a   1.000
_cell.length_b   1.000
_cell.length_c   1.000
_cell.angle_alpha   90.00
_cell.angle_beta   90.00
_cell.angle_gamma   90.00
#
_symmetry.space_group_name_H-M   'P 1'
#
loop_
_entity.id
_entity.type
_entity.pdbx_description
1 polymer ?
#
loop_
_entity_poly.entity_id
_entity_poly.type
_entity_poly.pdbx_seq_one_letter_code
_entity_poly.pdbx_strand_id
1 'polypeptide(L)'
;MKRYQSDMTDLQWSKIENFFDTKRKRKHTLRMTLDAIFYLLKTGCQWRMLPKDFPPYGTVYYYYNKWKCEGLLDELHDRLREEAREKAGKAKTPTAACIDSQSVKTTRSGSEERGVDGGKKIKGTKRHIITDTLGLLLEVVVHAANIHDSKSAENVISKLAFRFPNLKTIFADGGYRGELVERIKEIYGWVISITLRSDKSTDFQPLPKRWVVERTFAWFESYRRLSKDFEYLTDTSEAMIKLASIRLLLNRIT
;
A
#
# COMPACT_ATOMS: atom_id res chain seq x y z
N MET A 1 14.60 -22.76 -8.24
CA MET A 1 15.87 -22.01 -8.09
C MET A 1 15.60 -20.52 -8.27
N LYS A 2 15.96 -19.67 -7.30
CA LYS A 2 15.85 -18.20 -7.44
C LYS A 2 16.83 -17.70 -8.50
N ARG A 3 16.37 -16.93 -9.48
CA ARG A 3 17.20 -16.23 -10.47
C ARG A 3 17.59 -14.84 -9.97
N TYR A 4 16.67 -14.18 -9.29
CA TYR A 4 16.81 -12.83 -8.74
C TYR A 4 16.49 -12.79 -7.26
N GLN A 5 17.04 -11.83 -6.53
CA GLN A 5 16.72 -11.64 -5.10
C GLN A 5 15.25 -11.31 -4.86
N SER A 6 14.57 -10.74 -5.86
CA SER A 6 13.15 -10.43 -5.82
C SER A 6 12.24 -11.64 -6.00
N ASP A 7 12.75 -12.78 -6.49
CA ASP A 7 11.95 -13.96 -6.73
C ASP A 7 11.42 -14.55 -5.42
N MET A 8 10.22 -15.11 -5.49
CA MET A 8 9.63 -15.83 -4.36
C MET A 8 10.36 -17.15 -4.09
N THR A 9 10.41 -17.53 -2.82
CA THR A 9 10.77 -18.90 -2.43
C THR A 9 9.64 -19.87 -2.79
N ASP A 10 9.94 -21.16 -2.78
CA ASP A 10 8.91 -22.19 -3.02
C ASP A 10 7.84 -22.14 -1.92
N LEU A 11 8.26 -21.88 -0.67
CA LEU A 11 7.35 -21.70 0.46
C LEU A 11 6.44 -20.47 0.26
N GLN A 12 6.97 -19.36 -0.23
CA GLN A 12 6.15 -18.16 -0.52
C GLN A 12 5.14 -18.43 -1.62
N TRP A 13 5.54 -19.13 -2.69
CA TRP A 13 4.63 -19.47 -3.76
C TRP A 13 3.52 -20.42 -3.30
N SER A 14 3.85 -21.49 -2.55
CA SER A 14 2.86 -22.45 -2.03
C SER A 14 1.79 -21.82 -1.15
N LYS A 15 2.08 -20.68 -0.51
CA LYS A 15 1.10 -19.91 0.28
C LYS A 15 0.03 -19.23 -0.57
N ILE A 16 0.35 -18.90 -1.81
CA ILE A 16 -0.51 -18.06 -2.66
C ILE A 16 -0.93 -18.71 -3.97
N GLU A 17 -0.38 -19.85 -4.34
CA GLU A 17 -0.65 -20.49 -5.64
C GLU A 17 -2.14 -20.80 -5.87
N ASN A 18 -2.89 -21.07 -4.81
CA ASN A 18 -4.33 -21.36 -4.88
C ASN A 18 -5.20 -20.16 -5.27
N PHE A 19 -4.66 -18.93 -5.21
CA PHE A 19 -5.33 -17.72 -5.71
C PHE A 19 -5.27 -17.63 -7.23
N PHE A 20 -4.41 -18.41 -7.87
CA PHE A 20 -4.16 -18.35 -9.29
C PHE A 20 -4.68 -19.63 -9.98
N ASP A 21 -5.30 -19.47 -11.15
CA ASP A 21 -5.67 -20.62 -11.98
C ASP A 21 -4.41 -21.29 -12.56
N THR A 22 -3.81 -22.19 -11.80
CA THR A 22 -2.61 -22.94 -12.20
C THR A 22 -2.95 -24.18 -13.05
N LYS A 23 -4.23 -24.59 -13.14
CA LYS A 23 -4.66 -25.80 -13.87
C LYS A 23 -4.50 -25.65 -15.39
N ARG A 24 -4.70 -24.45 -15.94
CA ARG A 24 -4.52 -24.21 -17.38
C ARG A 24 -3.04 -24.27 -17.76
N LYS A 25 -2.71 -25.10 -18.76
CA LYS A 25 -1.34 -25.14 -19.33
C LYS A 25 -0.99 -23.80 -19.98
N ARG A 26 0.14 -23.22 -19.61
CA ARG A 26 0.65 -21.95 -20.13
C ARG A 26 2.11 -22.10 -20.56
N LYS A 27 2.54 -21.29 -21.54
CA LYS A 27 3.96 -21.22 -21.95
C LYS A 27 4.86 -20.74 -20.81
N HIS A 28 4.37 -19.79 -20.01
CA HIS A 28 5.06 -19.24 -18.84
C HIS A 28 4.17 -19.45 -17.62
N THR A 29 4.76 -19.82 -16.48
CA THR A 29 4.01 -20.02 -15.24
C THR A 29 3.55 -18.70 -14.66
N LEU A 30 2.44 -18.69 -13.91
CA LEU A 30 1.95 -17.50 -13.22
C LEU A 30 2.92 -17.05 -12.12
N ARG A 31 3.67 -17.99 -11.51
CA ARG A 31 4.76 -17.68 -10.60
C ARG A 31 5.83 -16.83 -11.27
N MET A 32 6.32 -17.22 -12.46
CA MET A 32 7.30 -16.41 -13.21
C MET A 32 6.78 -15.01 -13.54
N THR A 33 5.47 -14.92 -13.83
CA THR A 33 4.82 -13.64 -14.11
C THR A 33 4.79 -12.75 -12.87
N LEU A 34 4.46 -13.29 -11.70
CA LEU A 34 4.45 -12.54 -10.44
C LEU A 34 5.87 -12.18 -9.99
N ASP A 35 6.85 -13.08 -10.18
CA ASP A 35 8.26 -12.79 -9.91
C ASP A 35 8.78 -11.62 -10.79
N ALA A 36 8.35 -11.55 -12.07
CA ALA A 36 8.67 -10.43 -12.96
C ALA A 36 8.07 -9.11 -12.46
N ILE A 37 6.84 -9.13 -11.92
CA ILE A 37 6.23 -7.95 -11.31
C ILE A 37 6.98 -7.52 -10.05
N PHE A 38 7.37 -8.45 -9.18
CA PHE A 38 8.18 -8.14 -8.00
C PHE A 38 9.58 -7.64 -8.36
N TYR A 39 10.17 -8.14 -9.44
CA TYR A 39 11.43 -7.63 -9.98
C TYR A 39 11.28 -6.16 -10.42
N LEU A 40 10.25 -5.85 -11.23
CA LEU A 40 9.93 -4.49 -11.66
C LEU A 40 9.71 -3.55 -10.45
N LEU A 41 8.94 -4.01 -9.47
CA LEU A 41 8.66 -3.25 -8.25
C LEU A 41 9.96 -2.96 -7.48
N LYS A 42 10.83 -3.96 -7.30
CA LYS A 42 12.07 -3.82 -6.53
C LYS A 42 13.11 -2.95 -7.23
N THR A 43 13.28 -3.13 -8.54
CA THR A 43 14.31 -2.45 -9.33
C THR A 43 13.88 -1.10 -9.89
N GLY A 44 12.57 -0.88 -10.05
CA GLY A 44 12.01 0.31 -10.69
C GLY A 44 12.22 0.36 -12.20
N CYS A 45 12.58 -0.76 -12.85
CA CYS A 45 12.79 -0.78 -14.29
C CYS A 45 11.48 -0.49 -15.05
N GLN A 46 11.59 -0.08 -16.31
CA GLN A 46 10.44 0.06 -17.19
C GLN A 46 9.91 -1.33 -17.59
N TRP A 47 8.60 -1.45 -17.86
CA TRP A 47 8.00 -2.71 -18.32
C TRP A 47 8.75 -3.36 -19.48
N ARG A 48 9.15 -2.56 -20.47
CA ARG A 48 9.88 -3.03 -21.67
C ARG A 48 11.33 -3.41 -21.38
N MET A 49 11.85 -3.08 -20.20
CA MET A 49 13.22 -3.38 -19.76
C MET A 49 13.30 -4.58 -18.81
N LEU A 50 12.19 -5.34 -18.69
CA LEU A 50 12.23 -6.61 -17.99
C LEU A 50 13.25 -7.56 -18.63
N PRO A 51 14.10 -8.26 -17.85
CA PRO A 51 15.04 -9.25 -18.34
C PRO A 51 14.37 -10.33 -19.22
N LYS A 52 15.12 -10.82 -20.23
CA LYS A 52 14.60 -11.77 -21.23
C LYS A 52 14.27 -13.15 -20.69
N ASP A 53 14.77 -13.51 -19.52
CA ASP A 53 14.46 -14.76 -18.80
C ASP A 53 13.13 -14.73 -18.04
N PHE A 54 12.49 -13.55 -17.95
CA PHE A 54 11.07 -13.43 -17.58
C PHE A 54 10.15 -13.62 -18.79
N PRO A 55 8.84 -13.82 -18.59
CA PRO A 55 7.89 -13.76 -19.68
C PRO A 55 7.96 -12.40 -20.41
N PRO A 56 7.61 -12.33 -21.72
CA PRO A 56 7.57 -11.06 -22.44
C PRO A 56 6.76 -10.01 -21.67
N TYR A 57 7.26 -8.77 -21.65
CA TYR A 57 6.67 -7.69 -20.87
C TYR A 57 5.16 -7.52 -21.11
N GLY A 58 4.69 -7.71 -22.36
CA GLY A 58 3.25 -7.63 -22.70
C GLY A 58 2.44 -8.71 -21.98
N THR A 59 3.00 -9.92 -21.79
CA THR A 59 2.35 -10.99 -21.01
C THR A 59 2.30 -10.62 -19.53
N VAL A 60 3.41 -10.10 -18.98
CA VAL A 60 3.49 -9.69 -17.57
C VAL A 60 2.51 -8.56 -17.28
N TYR A 61 2.47 -7.55 -18.16
CA TYR A 61 1.57 -6.41 -18.05
C TYR A 61 0.08 -6.81 -18.18
N TYR A 62 -0.23 -7.75 -19.08
CA TYR A 62 -1.58 -8.29 -19.23
C TYR A 62 -2.06 -8.93 -17.91
N TYR A 63 -1.24 -9.81 -17.29
CA TYR A 63 -1.64 -10.46 -16.04
C TYR A 63 -1.69 -9.46 -14.88
N TYR A 64 -0.79 -8.50 -14.82
CA TYR A 64 -0.85 -7.42 -13.83
C TYR A 64 -2.19 -6.68 -13.90
N ASN A 65 -2.59 -6.21 -15.10
CA ASN A 65 -3.87 -5.54 -15.28
C ASN A 65 -5.06 -6.45 -14.99
N LYS A 66 -5.01 -7.70 -15.45
CA LYS A 66 -6.05 -8.69 -15.18
C LYS A 66 -6.27 -8.85 -13.68
N TRP A 67 -5.21 -9.14 -12.93
CA TRP A 67 -5.30 -9.36 -11.48
C TRP A 67 -5.73 -8.10 -10.72
N LYS A 68 -5.32 -6.91 -11.18
CA LYS A 68 -5.80 -5.63 -10.65
C LYS A 68 -7.31 -5.47 -10.87
N CYS A 69 -7.79 -5.64 -12.10
CA CYS A 69 -9.19 -5.43 -12.45
C CYS A 69 -10.15 -6.49 -11.87
N GLU A 70 -9.68 -7.71 -11.69
CA GLU A 70 -10.45 -8.80 -11.09
C GLU A 70 -10.49 -8.74 -9.55
N GLY A 71 -9.79 -7.77 -8.91
CA GLY A 71 -9.72 -7.66 -7.45
C GLY A 71 -8.84 -8.71 -6.76
N LEU A 72 -8.14 -9.55 -7.54
CA LEU A 72 -7.29 -10.64 -7.00
C LEU A 72 -6.17 -10.10 -6.10
N LEU A 73 -5.62 -8.93 -6.42
CA LEU A 73 -4.57 -8.32 -5.60
C LEU A 73 -5.11 -7.88 -4.23
N ASP A 74 -6.36 -7.44 -4.17
CA ASP A 74 -7.01 -7.05 -2.92
C ASP A 74 -7.31 -8.28 -2.05
N GLU A 75 -7.88 -9.33 -2.64
CA GLU A 75 -8.18 -10.58 -1.96
C GLU A 75 -6.91 -11.23 -1.41
N LEU A 76 -5.85 -11.32 -2.23
CA LEU A 76 -4.55 -11.86 -1.83
C LEU A 76 -3.94 -11.04 -0.69
N HIS A 77 -3.97 -9.72 -0.81
CA HIS A 77 -3.46 -8.81 0.21
C HIS A 77 -4.18 -9.01 1.55
N ASP A 78 -5.51 -9.06 1.53
CA ASP A 78 -6.33 -9.23 2.74
C ASP A 78 -6.01 -10.56 3.42
N ARG A 79 -5.94 -11.64 2.67
CA ARG A 79 -5.63 -12.97 3.21
C ARG A 79 -4.25 -13.03 3.87
N LEU A 80 -3.23 -12.50 3.20
CA LEU A 80 -1.87 -12.48 3.75
C LEU A 80 -1.75 -11.57 4.97
N ARG A 81 -2.49 -10.46 4.99
CA ARG A 81 -2.55 -9.56 6.16
C ARG A 81 -3.17 -10.27 7.36
N GLU A 82 -4.28 -10.98 7.17
CA GLU A 82 -4.91 -11.76 8.23
C GLU A 82 -3.95 -12.79 8.82
N GLU A 83 -3.28 -13.59 7.96
CA GLU A 83 -2.28 -14.58 8.39
C GLU A 83 -1.11 -13.93 9.15
N ALA A 84 -0.61 -12.79 8.65
CA ALA A 84 0.47 -12.06 9.33
C ALA A 84 0.05 -11.53 10.70
N ARG A 85 -1.21 -11.11 10.86
CA ARG A 85 -1.76 -10.68 12.15
C ARG A 85 -1.88 -11.85 13.12
N GLU A 86 -2.42 -12.98 12.67
CA GLU A 86 -2.55 -14.20 13.50
C GLU A 86 -1.17 -14.70 13.96
N LYS A 87 -0.18 -14.73 13.06
CA LYS A 87 1.21 -15.08 13.39
C LYS A 87 1.82 -14.13 14.44
N ALA A 88 1.38 -12.87 14.48
CA ALA A 88 1.77 -11.88 15.49
C ALA A 88 0.90 -11.91 16.76
N GLY A 89 0.05 -12.92 16.96
CA GLY A 89 -0.83 -13.06 18.12
C GLY A 89 -1.96 -12.01 18.17
N LYS A 90 -2.40 -11.50 17.01
CA LYS A 90 -3.49 -10.54 16.90
C LYS A 90 -4.71 -11.15 16.19
N ALA A 91 -5.90 -10.60 16.48
CA ALA A 91 -7.10 -10.97 15.73
C ALA A 91 -6.94 -10.60 14.24
N LYS A 92 -7.61 -11.35 13.34
CA LYS A 92 -7.60 -11.11 11.88
C LYS A 92 -7.94 -9.67 11.50
N THR A 93 -8.97 -9.12 12.15
CA THR A 93 -9.43 -7.74 11.93
C THR A 93 -8.91 -6.81 13.03
N PRO A 94 -8.40 -5.60 12.69
CA PRO A 94 -7.93 -4.63 13.66
C PRO A 94 -9.08 -3.91 14.35
N THR A 95 -8.86 -3.51 15.62
CA THR A 95 -9.74 -2.59 16.36
C THR A 95 -9.20 -1.16 16.36
N ALA A 96 -7.95 -0.97 15.95
CA ALA A 96 -7.29 0.33 15.87
C ALA A 96 -6.42 0.41 14.62
N ALA A 97 -6.36 1.60 14.04
CA ALA A 97 -5.59 1.90 12.82
C ALA A 97 -4.80 3.21 12.97
N CYS A 98 -3.87 3.44 12.07
CA CYS A 98 -3.10 4.68 11.95
C CYS A 98 -3.25 5.21 10.53
N ILE A 99 -3.51 6.50 10.37
CA ILE A 99 -3.63 7.18 9.08
C ILE A 99 -2.53 8.21 8.90
N ASP A 100 -1.97 8.29 7.71
CA ASP A 100 -1.02 9.34 7.33
C ASP A 100 -0.92 9.44 5.79
N SER A 101 -0.28 10.50 5.30
CA SER A 101 -0.08 10.76 3.88
C SER A 101 1.38 11.07 3.53
N GLN A 102 1.82 10.58 2.38
CA GLN A 102 3.12 10.87 1.81
C GLN A 102 2.99 11.51 0.43
N SER A 103 3.49 12.75 0.27
CA SER A 103 3.58 13.38 -1.05
C SER A 103 4.79 12.85 -1.80
N VAL A 104 4.61 12.42 -3.05
CA VAL A 104 5.67 11.88 -3.90
C VAL A 104 5.69 12.58 -5.25
N LYS A 105 6.90 12.75 -5.80
CA LYS A 105 7.08 13.35 -7.13
C LYS A 105 6.56 12.38 -8.19
N THR A 106 5.85 12.91 -9.20
CA THR A 106 5.56 12.18 -10.44
C THR A 106 6.70 12.33 -11.45
N THR A 107 6.65 11.56 -12.53
CA THR A 107 7.53 11.72 -13.70
C THR A 107 7.17 12.98 -14.49
N ARG A 108 7.96 13.30 -15.54
CA ARG A 108 7.66 14.41 -16.45
C ARG A 108 6.32 14.22 -17.17
N SER A 109 6.00 13.00 -17.56
CA SER A 109 4.69 12.64 -18.18
C SER A 109 3.49 12.89 -17.29
N GLY A 110 3.73 13.04 -15.98
CA GLY A 110 2.66 13.34 -15.02
C GLY A 110 1.88 12.13 -14.54
N SER A 111 0.69 12.41 -14.05
CA SER A 111 -0.35 11.48 -13.61
C SER A 111 -1.68 12.11 -14.01
N GLU A 112 -2.76 11.34 -14.11
CA GLU A 112 -4.11 11.86 -14.35
C GLU A 112 -4.52 12.85 -13.26
N GLU A 113 -4.12 12.57 -12.00
CA GLU A 113 -4.26 13.47 -10.88
C GLU A 113 -2.87 13.95 -10.42
N ARG A 114 -2.62 15.26 -10.55
CA ARG A 114 -1.34 15.86 -10.20
C ARG A 114 -1.55 17.24 -9.59
N GLY A 115 -0.87 17.50 -8.46
CA GLY A 115 -0.93 18.80 -7.79
C GLY A 115 0.41 19.20 -7.19
N VAL A 116 0.43 20.33 -6.50
CA VAL A 116 1.59 20.82 -5.75
C VAL A 116 1.26 20.86 -4.27
N ASP A 117 1.97 20.07 -3.48
CA ASP A 117 1.97 20.19 -2.02
C ASP A 117 2.79 21.43 -1.63
N GLY A 118 2.10 22.49 -1.25
CA GLY A 118 2.76 23.77 -0.91
C GLY A 118 3.62 23.67 0.36
N GLY A 119 3.24 22.84 1.32
CA GLY A 119 3.99 22.66 2.56
C GLY A 119 5.29 21.88 2.35
N LYS A 120 5.25 20.80 1.57
CA LYS A 120 6.41 19.96 1.28
C LYS A 120 7.17 20.38 0.02
N LYS A 121 6.64 21.34 -0.76
CA LYS A 121 7.19 21.79 -2.06
C LYS A 121 7.37 20.64 -3.06
N ILE A 122 6.43 19.67 -3.07
CA ILE A 122 6.44 18.51 -3.94
C ILE A 122 5.35 18.67 -5.00
N LYS A 123 5.72 18.55 -6.28
CA LYS A 123 4.79 18.46 -7.40
C LYS A 123 4.60 17.00 -7.79
N GLY A 124 3.38 16.47 -7.57
CA GLY A 124 3.10 15.07 -7.82
C GLY A 124 1.77 14.61 -7.26
N THR A 125 1.77 13.40 -6.73
CA THR A 125 0.61 12.75 -6.09
C THR A 125 0.84 12.61 -4.59
N LYS A 126 -0.22 12.33 -3.86
CA LYS A 126 -0.18 12.01 -2.44
C LYS A 126 -0.71 10.59 -2.22
N ARG A 127 0.07 9.77 -1.54
CA ARG A 127 -0.29 8.43 -1.09
C ARG A 127 -0.88 8.54 0.30
N HIS A 128 -2.18 8.35 0.42
CA HIS A 128 -2.90 8.37 1.67
C HIS A 128 -3.14 6.94 2.11
N ILE A 129 -2.52 6.51 3.21
CA ILE A 129 -2.60 5.11 3.67
C ILE A 129 -3.20 5.01 5.05
N ILE A 130 -3.86 3.89 5.29
CA ILE A 130 -4.26 3.45 6.62
C ILE A 130 -3.59 2.11 6.89
N THR A 131 -2.97 1.99 8.07
CA THR A 131 -2.32 0.77 8.54
C THR A 131 -2.93 0.31 9.86
N ASP A 132 -2.77 -0.95 10.20
CA ASP A 132 -3.03 -1.41 11.56
C ASP A 132 -1.88 -1.03 12.52
N THR A 133 -1.99 -1.42 13.78
CA THR A 133 -0.98 -1.16 14.82
C THR A 133 0.32 -1.96 14.65
N LEU A 134 0.37 -2.92 13.71
CA LEU A 134 1.58 -3.63 13.31
C LEU A 134 2.26 -2.97 12.10
N GLY A 135 1.64 -1.94 11.50
CA GLY A 135 2.08 -1.30 10.27
C GLY A 135 1.69 -2.07 9.01
N LEU A 136 0.73 -2.99 9.10
CA LEU A 136 0.23 -3.70 7.93
C LEU A 136 -0.81 -2.82 7.23
N LEU A 137 -0.65 -2.64 5.91
CA LEU A 137 -1.55 -1.83 5.10
C LEU A 137 -3.00 -2.35 5.20
N LEU A 138 -3.94 -1.47 5.49
CA LEU A 138 -5.38 -1.75 5.44
C LEU A 138 -5.98 -1.21 4.16
N GLU A 139 -5.62 0.02 3.79
CA GLU A 139 -6.10 0.68 2.59
C GLU A 139 -5.13 1.75 2.11
N VAL A 140 -5.20 2.06 0.82
CA VAL A 140 -4.47 3.14 0.17
C VAL A 140 -5.35 3.85 -0.85
N VAL A 141 -5.22 5.18 -0.90
CA VAL A 141 -5.79 6.03 -1.95
C VAL A 141 -4.68 6.96 -2.45
N VAL A 142 -4.57 7.08 -3.76
CA VAL A 142 -3.65 8.01 -4.42
C VAL A 142 -4.45 9.13 -5.06
N HIS A 143 -4.05 10.37 -4.81
CA HIS A 143 -4.72 11.58 -5.32
C HIS A 143 -3.71 12.71 -5.56
N ALA A 144 -4.16 13.84 -6.11
CA ALA A 144 -3.32 15.01 -6.36
C ALA A 144 -2.70 15.55 -5.05
N ALA A 145 -1.41 15.93 -5.09
CA ALA A 145 -0.66 16.32 -3.89
C ALA A 145 -1.14 17.63 -3.24
N ASN A 146 -1.89 18.49 -3.97
CA ASN A 146 -2.46 19.73 -3.44
C ASN A 146 -3.70 19.54 -2.57
N ILE A 147 -4.31 18.35 -2.55
CA ILE A 147 -5.48 18.07 -1.72
C ILE A 147 -5.03 17.95 -0.25
N HIS A 148 -5.69 18.71 0.64
CA HIS A 148 -5.38 18.69 2.06
C HIS A 148 -5.73 17.33 2.69
N ASP A 149 -4.93 16.87 3.66
CA ASP A 149 -5.06 15.54 4.24
C ASP A 149 -6.45 15.30 4.86
N SER A 150 -7.02 16.27 5.57
CA SER A 150 -8.37 16.16 6.13
C SER A 150 -9.47 16.01 5.08
N LYS A 151 -9.31 16.62 3.89
CA LYS A 151 -10.31 16.53 2.81
C LYS A 151 -10.28 15.18 2.10
N SER A 152 -9.09 14.59 1.95
CA SER A 152 -8.92 13.29 1.29
C SER A 152 -9.05 12.09 2.25
N ALA A 153 -8.96 12.33 3.56
CA ALA A 153 -9.04 11.28 4.57
C ALA A 153 -10.35 10.48 4.49
N GLU A 154 -11.47 11.15 4.26
CA GLU A 154 -12.77 10.49 4.18
C GLU A 154 -12.82 9.46 3.05
N ASN A 155 -12.17 9.74 1.92
CA ASN A 155 -12.12 8.81 0.78
C ASN A 155 -11.40 7.49 1.13
N VAL A 156 -10.34 7.54 1.92
CA VAL A 156 -9.63 6.34 2.34
C VAL A 156 -10.31 5.66 3.52
N ILE A 157 -10.90 6.43 4.45
CA ILE A 157 -11.61 5.92 5.63
C ILE A 157 -12.90 5.19 5.20
N SER A 158 -13.67 5.72 4.25
CA SER A 158 -14.90 5.10 3.77
C SER A 158 -14.69 3.69 3.21
N LYS A 159 -13.54 3.45 2.56
CA LYS A 159 -13.19 2.11 2.04
C LYS A 159 -13.00 1.06 3.14
N LEU A 160 -12.85 1.46 4.42
CA LEU A 160 -12.69 0.53 5.53
C LEU A 160 -14.02 0.04 6.13
N ALA A 161 -15.10 0.80 5.96
CA ALA A 161 -16.33 0.65 6.75
C ALA A 161 -16.90 -0.78 6.72
N PHE A 162 -16.99 -1.39 5.54
CA PHE A 162 -17.53 -2.74 5.39
C PHE A 162 -16.47 -3.85 5.58
N ARG A 163 -15.18 -3.51 5.49
CA ARG A 163 -14.09 -4.48 5.57
C ARG A 163 -13.61 -4.72 7.01
N PHE A 164 -13.77 -3.73 7.89
CA PHE A 164 -13.25 -3.78 9.26
C PHE A 164 -14.34 -3.40 10.29
N PRO A 165 -15.35 -4.26 10.50
CA PRO A 165 -16.48 -3.95 11.39
C PRO A 165 -16.08 -3.76 12.87
N ASN A 166 -14.91 -4.29 13.26
CA ASN A 166 -14.39 -4.17 14.63
C ASN A 166 -13.51 -2.92 14.85
N LEU A 167 -13.31 -2.08 13.83
CA LEU A 167 -12.52 -0.87 13.95
C LEU A 167 -13.23 0.14 14.85
N LYS A 168 -12.49 0.72 15.80
CA LYS A 168 -13.02 1.68 16.79
C LYS A 168 -12.25 3.00 16.79
N THR A 169 -10.95 2.94 16.55
CA THR A 169 -10.06 4.10 16.71
C THR A 169 -9.10 4.22 15.53
N ILE A 170 -8.93 5.44 15.03
CA ILE A 170 -7.94 5.79 14.01
C ILE A 170 -7.02 6.85 14.61
N PHE A 171 -5.73 6.55 14.74
CA PHE A 171 -4.72 7.50 15.19
C PHE A 171 -4.25 8.36 14.02
N ALA A 172 -4.24 9.67 14.21
CA ALA A 172 -3.90 10.65 13.19
C ALA A 172 -3.07 11.81 13.77
N ASP A 173 -2.42 12.57 12.91
CA ASP A 173 -1.73 13.79 13.33
C ASP A 173 -2.66 15.02 13.33
N GLY A 174 -2.09 16.19 13.67
CA GLY A 174 -2.82 17.46 13.73
C GLY A 174 -3.44 17.91 12.40
N GLY A 175 -2.98 17.40 11.25
CA GLY A 175 -3.52 17.70 9.93
C GLY A 175 -4.93 17.15 9.69
N TYR A 176 -5.38 16.21 10.53
CA TYR A 176 -6.72 15.58 10.44
C TYR A 176 -7.76 16.15 11.40
N ARG A 177 -7.49 17.33 12.00
CA ARG A 177 -8.42 18.00 12.92
C ARG A 177 -9.62 18.62 12.19
N GLY A 178 -10.63 19.02 12.98
CA GLY A 178 -11.79 19.76 12.52
C GLY A 178 -12.99 18.87 12.22
N GLU A 179 -13.83 19.27 11.31
CA GLU A 179 -15.12 18.62 10.98
C GLU A 179 -14.98 17.13 10.62
N LEU A 180 -13.83 16.69 10.12
CA LEU A 180 -13.58 15.28 9.79
C LEU A 180 -13.80 14.38 11.02
N VAL A 181 -13.36 14.80 12.20
CA VAL A 181 -13.44 13.99 13.44
C VAL A 181 -14.90 13.71 13.80
N GLU A 182 -15.74 14.76 13.78
CA GLU A 182 -17.16 14.64 14.08
C GLU A 182 -17.90 13.82 13.02
N ARG A 183 -17.66 14.08 11.73
CA ARG A 183 -18.28 13.32 10.63
C ARG A 183 -17.96 11.84 10.67
N ILE A 184 -16.73 11.46 10.91
CA ILE A 184 -16.34 10.03 10.98
C ILE A 184 -16.99 9.37 12.18
N LYS A 185 -17.13 10.08 13.31
CA LYS A 185 -17.83 9.58 14.48
C LYS A 185 -19.34 9.40 14.22
N GLU A 186 -19.96 10.35 13.55
CA GLU A 186 -21.41 10.28 13.22
C GLU A 186 -21.71 9.16 12.22
N ILE A 187 -20.91 9.03 11.15
CA ILE A 187 -21.19 8.08 10.06
C ILE A 187 -20.78 6.63 10.43
N TYR A 188 -19.62 6.44 11.07
CA TYR A 188 -19.04 5.12 11.30
C TYR A 188 -18.95 4.71 12.77
N GLY A 189 -19.22 5.63 13.71
CA GLY A 189 -19.03 5.39 15.15
C GLY A 189 -17.54 5.29 15.57
N TRP A 190 -16.60 5.68 14.69
CA TRP A 190 -15.17 5.59 14.96
C TRP A 190 -14.62 6.88 15.56
N VAL A 191 -13.64 6.74 16.45
CA VAL A 191 -12.95 7.86 17.07
C VAL A 191 -11.64 8.14 16.32
N ILE A 192 -11.46 9.36 15.79
CA ILE A 192 -10.16 9.82 15.33
C ILE A 192 -9.42 10.40 16.54
N SER A 193 -8.35 9.73 16.95
CA SER A 193 -7.48 10.15 18.06
C SER A 193 -6.33 10.98 17.52
N ILE A 194 -6.41 12.30 17.72
CA ILE A 194 -5.37 13.23 17.26
C ILE A 194 -4.21 13.26 18.24
N THR A 195 -3.01 12.93 17.77
CA THR A 195 -1.78 13.03 18.54
C THR A 195 -1.02 14.29 18.14
N LEU A 196 -0.81 15.20 19.08
CA LEU A 196 -0.07 16.45 18.89
C LEU A 196 1.39 16.28 19.33
N ARG A 197 2.32 16.94 18.63
CA ARG A 197 3.65 17.19 19.20
C ARG A 197 3.50 18.10 20.40
N SER A 198 4.14 17.77 21.52
CA SER A 198 4.27 18.73 22.61
C SER A 198 5.22 19.83 22.17
N ASP A 199 4.80 21.08 22.24
CA ASP A 199 5.61 22.27 21.86
C ASP A 199 6.87 22.45 22.77
N LYS A 200 7.06 21.57 23.77
CA LYS A 200 8.13 21.69 24.78
C LYS A 200 9.38 20.86 24.49
N SER A 201 9.41 20.02 23.45
CA SER A 201 10.57 19.18 23.14
C SER A 201 11.14 19.53 21.77
N THR A 202 12.39 20.00 21.75
CA THR A 202 13.21 20.15 20.53
C THR A 202 13.75 18.83 20.02
N ASP A 203 13.69 17.76 20.84
CA ASP A 203 14.20 16.44 20.50
C ASP A 203 13.17 15.60 19.74
N PHE A 204 13.67 14.69 18.91
CA PHE A 204 12.85 13.72 18.21
C PHE A 204 12.22 12.74 19.21
N GLN A 205 10.92 12.90 19.49
CA GLN A 205 10.14 11.93 20.26
C GLN A 205 9.15 11.21 19.33
N PRO A 206 9.27 9.87 19.21
CA PRO A 206 8.27 9.08 18.46
C PRO A 206 6.92 9.22 19.15
N LEU A 207 5.96 9.81 18.48
CA LEU A 207 4.60 9.90 19.01
C LEU A 207 3.99 8.49 19.14
N PRO A 208 3.40 8.14 20.30
CA PRO A 208 2.83 6.81 20.53
C PRO A 208 1.90 6.41 19.39
N LYS A 209 2.11 5.22 18.81
CA LYS A 209 1.35 4.59 17.73
C LYS A 209 1.47 5.25 16.35
N ARG A 210 1.77 6.55 16.21
CA ARG A 210 1.87 7.23 14.91
C ARG A 210 3.10 6.83 14.10
N TRP A 211 4.25 6.64 14.73
CA TRP A 211 5.49 6.20 14.06
C TRP A 211 5.31 4.91 13.23
N VAL A 212 4.23 4.15 13.51
CA VAL A 212 3.94 2.88 12.82
C VAL A 212 3.64 3.10 11.33
N VAL A 213 2.82 4.10 11.00
CA VAL A 213 2.50 4.40 9.60
C VAL A 213 3.70 5.02 8.87
N GLU A 214 4.48 5.86 9.55
CA GLU A 214 5.75 6.42 9.02
C GLU A 214 6.74 5.29 8.68
N ARG A 215 6.88 4.29 9.57
CA ARG A 215 7.67 3.08 9.31
C ARG A 215 7.18 2.30 8.09
N THR A 216 5.87 2.25 7.87
CA THR A 216 5.31 1.57 6.69
C THR A 216 5.71 2.28 5.41
N PHE A 217 5.71 3.61 5.37
CA PHE A 217 6.27 4.35 4.25
C PHE A 217 7.75 4.03 4.03
N ALA A 218 8.56 3.97 5.10
CA ALA A 218 9.97 3.60 5.00
C ALA A 218 10.17 2.19 4.42
N TRP A 219 9.31 1.23 4.73
CA TRP A 219 9.35 -0.09 4.08
C TRP A 219 9.06 -0.01 2.59
N PHE A 220 8.10 0.84 2.16
CA PHE A 220 7.78 1.03 0.74
C PHE A 220 8.93 1.71 -0.02
N GLU A 221 9.71 2.58 0.60
CA GLU A 221 10.89 3.22 -0.01
C GLU A 221 11.99 2.22 -0.38
N SER A 222 11.98 1.02 0.21
CA SER A 222 12.87 -0.06 -0.21
C SER A 222 12.60 -0.60 -1.62
N TYR A 223 11.48 -0.22 -2.23
CA TYR A 223 11.08 -0.56 -3.59
C TYR A 223 11.30 0.64 -4.52
N ARG A 224 12.26 0.55 -5.43
CA ARG A 224 12.62 1.66 -6.32
C ARG A 224 11.45 2.15 -7.18
N ARG A 225 10.50 1.27 -7.53
CA ARG A 225 9.29 1.66 -8.27
C ARG A 225 8.44 2.65 -7.48
N LEU A 226 8.53 2.66 -6.16
CA LEU A 226 7.78 3.56 -5.28
C LEU A 226 8.55 4.81 -4.85
N SER A 227 9.83 4.99 -5.26
CA SER A 227 10.61 6.21 -4.95
C SER A 227 10.03 7.48 -5.58
N LYS A 228 9.30 7.33 -6.68
CA LYS A 228 8.45 8.32 -7.34
C LYS A 228 7.16 7.63 -7.75
N ASP A 229 6.16 8.40 -8.13
CA ASP A 229 5.01 7.86 -8.83
C ASP A 229 5.29 7.83 -10.33
N PHE A 230 5.48 6.63 -10.86
CA PHE A 230 5.75 6.37 -12.28
C PHE A 230 4.47 6.03 -13.04
N GLU A 231 3.37 5.85 -12.34
CA GLU A 231 2.10 5.43 -12.94
C GLU A 231 1.32 6.66 -13.39
N TYR A 232 0.60 6.52 -14.51
CA TYR A 232 -0.27 7.58 -15.00
C TYR A 232 -1.61 7.56 -14.26
N LEU A 233 -2.21 6.37 -14.10
CA LEU A 233 -3.48 6.18 -13.41
C LEU A 233 -3.26 5.99 -11.90
N THR A 234 -4.08 6.64 -11.09
CA THR A 234 -4.00 6.56 -9.61
C THR A 234 -4.28 5.14 -9.11
N ASP A 235 -5.23 4.41 -9.73
CA ASP A 235 -5.52 3.02 -9.39
C ASP A 235 -4.33 2.08 -9.63
N THR A 236 -3.52 2.38 -10.64
CA THR A 236 -2.27 1.65 -10.93
C THR A 236 -1.20 1.94 -9.86
N SER A 237 -1.11 3.19 -9.39
CA SER A 237 -0.25 3.54 -8.25
C SER A 237 -0.68 2.81 -6.97
N GLU A 238 -1.98 2.76 -6.67
CA GLU A 238 -2.53 2.02 -5.53
C GLU A 238 -2.18 0.53 -5.62
N ALA A 239 -2.33 -0.08 -6.80
CA ALA A 239 -1.99 -1.48 -7.04
C ALA A 239 -0.49 -1.77 -6.84
N MET A 240 0.42 -0.86 -7.23
CA MET A 240 1.86 -0.99 -6.98
C MET A 240 2.18 -0.96 -5.48
N ILE A 241 1.50 -0.11 -4.70
CA ILE A 241 1.66 -0.06 -3.24
C ILE A 241 1.13 -1.35 -2.60
N LYS A 242 -0.02 -1.87 -3.05
CA LYS A 242 -0.57 -3.15 -2.58
C LYS A 242 0.36 -4.32 -2.90
N LEU A 243 0.98 -4.35 -4.09
CA LEU A 243 1.99 -5.36 -4.45
C LEU A 243 3.23 -5.31 -3.55
N ALA A 244 3.71 -4.10 -3.20
CA ALA A 244 4.80 -3.94 -2.25
C ALA A 244 4.41 -4.48 -0.86
N SER A 245 3.18 -4.18 -0.41
CA SER A 245 2.63 -4.73 0.83
C SER A 245 2.51 -6.26 0.78
N ILE A 246 2.00 -6.84 -0.31
CA ILE A 246 1.95 -8.30 -0.51
C ILE A 246 3.34 -8.92 -0.36
N ARG A 247 4.36 -8.32 -0.98
CA ARG A 247 5.73 -8.82 -0.87
C ARG A 247 6.28 -8.76 0.55
N LEU A 248 5.98 -7.68 1.28
CA LEU A 248 6.34 -7.53 2.70
C LEU A 248 5.63 -8.57 3.57
N LEU A 249 4.34 -8.81 3.32
CA LEU A 249 3.55 -9.80 4.03
C LEU A 249 4.08 -11.22 3.81
N LEU A 250 4.38 -11.59 2.55
CA LEU A 250 5.00 -12.88 2.24
C LEU A 250 6.30 -13.10 3.02
N ASN A 251 7.15 -12.08 3.13
CA ASN A 251 8.40 -12.19 3.90
C ASN A 251 8.16 -12.33 5.42
N ARG A 252 7.01 -11.91 5.94
CA ARG A 252 6.68 -12.02 7.38
C ARG A 252 6.08 -13.35 7.76
N ILE A 253 5.32 -13.95 6.85
CA ILE A 253 4.61 -15.20 7.15
C ILE A 253 5.44 -16.44 6.84
N THR A 254 6.47 -16.30 6.03
CA THR A 254 7.45 -17.37 5.71
C THR A 254 8.77 -17.12 6.40
#